data_47d706f74b43add3c3474c1b9014a7a8
#
_entry.id   47d706f74b43add3c3474c1b9014a7a8
#
_cell.length_a   1.000
_cell.length_b   1.000
_cell.length_c   1.000
_cell.angle_alpha   90.00
_cell.angle_beta   90.00
_cell.angle_gamma   90.00
#
_symmetry.space_group_name_H-M   'P 1'
#
loop_
_entity.id
_entity.type
_entity.pdbx_description
1 polymer ?
#
loop_
_entity_poly.entity_id
_entity_poly.type
_entity_poly.pdbx_seq_one_letter_code
_entity_poly.pdbx_strand_id
1 'polypeptide(L)'
;MVHSTGANNPWLKRYVAPDDGLLGKNQYGNHWNQDKPDGRQVCVHAFIGKLADGSIATYQTLPWNHRGWHAGGSANNTHIGFEICEDDLSDATYFRKVFSEAVELCVYLCKLYNLTENDIICHSEGYKLGIASNHADVMHWFPRHGESMDTFRAAVKAGLAEKPEPEMPAGNDKKYYRVQVGAFSSKANAESMLKKLKAAGFDGFIRYN
;
A
#
# COMPACT_ATOMS: atom_id res chain seq x y z
N MET A 1 4.28 -3.89 -9.04
CA MET A 1 5.54 -3.10 -9.19
C MET A 1 5.65 -2.13 -8.02
N VAL A 2 6.79 -2.14 -7.36
CA VAL A 2 7.08 -1.29 -6.20
C VAL A 2 7.75 -0.01 -6.68
N HIS A 3 7.19 1.12 -6.28
CA HIS A 3 7.72 2.46 -6.52
C HIS A 3 7.91 3.21 -5.22
N SER A 4 8.62 4.33 -5.29
CA SER A 4 8.67 5.34 -4.24
C SER A 4 8.61 6.74 -4.84
N THR A 5 8.04 7.67 -4.11
CA THR A 5 7.59 8.97 -4.67
C THR A 5 8.71 9.90 -5.14
N GLY A 6 9.97 9.63 -4.81
CA GLY A 6 11.11 10.49 -5.17
C GLY A 6 11.00 11.91 -4.58
N ALA A 7 10.16 12.11 -3.59
CA ALA A 7 9.89 13.41 -2.99
C ALA A 7 9.92 13.31 -1.47
N ASN A 8 10.66 14.22 -0.82
CA ASN A 8 10.75 14.27 0.65
C ASN A 8 9.41 14.72 1.27
N ASN A 9 8.42 13.83 1.23
CA ASN A 9 7.11 14.03 1.84
C ASN A 9 6.46 12.70 2.24
N PRO A 10 6.58 12.27 3.50
CA PRO A 10 6.08 10.98 3.96
C PRO A 10 4.56 10.94 4.20
N TRP A 11 3.85 12.05 3.99
CA TRP A 11 2.44 12.17 4.34
C TRP A 11 1.52 11.82 3.17
N LEU A 12 0.60 10.89 3.39
CA LEU A 12 -0.42 10.49 2.41
C LEU A 12 -1.25 11.66 1.91
N LYS A 13 -1.56 12.65 2.77
CA LYS A 13 -2.31 13.85 2.39
C LYS A 13 -1.66 14.67 1.27
N ARG A 14 -0.37 14.45 0.95
CA ARG A 14 0.29 15.08 -0.20
C ARG A 14 -0.23 14.50 -1.51
N TYR A 15 -0.53 13.22 -1.52
CA TYR A 15 -0.79 12.45 -2.74
C TYR A 15 -2.26 12.02 -2.87
N VAL A 16 -2.99 11.95 -1.77
CA VAL A 16 -4.37 11.43 -1.71
C VAL A 16 -5.31 12.48 -1.13
N ALA A 17 -6.51 12.58 -1.68
CA ALA A 17 -7.61 13.42 -1.19
C ALA A 17 -8.95 12.82 -1.65
N PRO A 18 -10.10 13.22 -1.11
CA PRO A 18 -10.27 14.19 -0.01
C PRO A 18 -9.85 13.64 1.35
N ASP A 19 -9.80 14.53 2.35
CA ASP A 19 -9.63 14.14 3.76
C ASP A 19 -10.86 13.33 4.22
N ASP A 20 -10.60 12.14 4.71
CA ASP A 20 -11.61 11.23 5.27
C ASP A 20 -11.65 11.27 6.82
N GLY A 21 -10.94 12.24 7.41
CA GLY A 21 -10.75 12.39 8.84
C GLY A 21 -9.55 11.60 9.40
N LEU A 22 -8.81 10.87 8.56
CA LEU A 22 -7.57 10.16 8.90
C LEU A 22 -6.37 10.72 8.12
N LEU A 23 -6.57 11.04 6.85
CA LEU A 23 -5.54 11.59 5.96
C LEU A 23 -5.02 12.95 6.42
N GLY A 24 -5.91 13.81 6.87
CA GLY A 24 -5.67 15.23 7.02
C GLY A 24 -5.81 15.99 5.70
N LYS A 25 -5.99 17.30 5.80
CA LYS A 25 -6.26 18.17 4.65
C LYS A 25 -5.08 18.26 3.69
N ASN A 26 -5.31 17.97 2.41
CA ASN A 26 -4.37 18.25 1.34
C ASN A 26 -4.30 19.77 1.11
N GLN A 27 -3.10 20.34 1.28
CA GLN A 27 -2.84 21.79 1.13
C GLN A 27 -2.19 22.15 -0.22
N TYR A 28 -1.97 21.13 -1.07
CA TYR A 28 -1.17 21.31 -2.30
C TYR A 28 -2.04 21.58 -3.54
N GLY A 29 -3.37 21.52 -3.41
CA GLY A 29 -4.29 21.69 -4.54
C GLY A 29 -4.15 20.62 -5.63
N ASN A 30 -3.44 19.55 -5.34
CA ASN A 30 -3.14 18.45 -6.25
C ASN A 30 -3.02 17.12 -5.52
N HIS A 31 -3.56 16.06 -6.09
CA HIS A 31 -3.48 14.69 -5.58
C HIS A 31 -3.61 13.68 -6.72
N TRP A 32 -3.23 12.42 -6.48
CA TRP A 32 -3.17 11.41 -7.55
C TRP A 32 -4.48 10.63 -7.76
N ASN A 33 -5.46 10.81 -6.92
CA ASN A 33 -6.82 10.30 -7.14
C ASN A 33 -7.75 11.34 -7.79
N GLN A 34 -7.18 12.18 -8.66
CA GLN A 34 -7.89 13.10 -9.56
C GLN A 34 -7.45 12.86 -11.01
N ASP A 35 -8.22 13.38 -11.98
CA ASP A 35 -7.79 13.38 -13.37
C ASP A 35 -6.57 14.29 -13.55
N LYS A 36 -5.53 13.78 -14.21
CA LYS A 36 -4.30 14.49 -14.57
C LYS A 36 -3.66 15.29 -13.43
N PRO A 37 -3.17 14.64 -12.37
CA PRO A 37 -2.44 15.34 -11.32
C PRO A 37 -1.23 16.11 -11.92
N ASP A 38 -1.08 17.38 -11.56
CA ASP A 38 -0.11 18.32 -12.17
C ASP A 38 -0.21 18.41 -13.71
N GLY A 39 -1.38 18.18 -14.30
CA GLY A 39 -1.59 18.16 -15.74
C GLY A 39 -1.02 16.93 -16.45
N ARG A 40 -0.47 15.97 -15.74
CA ARG A 40 0.15 14.74 -16.27
C ARG A 40 -0.83 13.59 -16.31
N GLN A 41 -0.69 12.74 -17.33
CA GLN A 41 -1.39 11.46 -17.36
C GLN A 41 -0.59 10.44 -16.53
N VAL A 42 -0.86 10.40 -15.24
CA VAL A 42 -0.23 9.47 -14.30
C VAL A 42 -1.29 8.94 -13.34
N CYS A 43 -1.21 7.67 -13.00
CA CYS A 43 -2.02 7.07 -11.95
C CYS A 43 -1.34 5.81 -11.42
N VAL A 44 -1.51 5.55 -10.14
CA VAL A 44 -0.98 4.40 -9.42
C VAL A 44 -2.11 3.81 -8.60
N HIS A 45 -2.03 2.52 -8.26
CA HIS A 45 -3.13 1.82 -7.60
C HIS A 45 -3.22 2.14 -6.10
N ALA A 46 -2.10 2.45 -5.45
CA ALA A 46 -2.10 2.79 -4.03
C ALA A 46 -0.90 3.65 -3.65
N PHE A 47 -1.02 4.32 -2.51
CA PHE A 47 0.06 4.99 -1.80
C PHE A 47 0.21 4.42 -0.39
N ILE A 48 1.45 4.33 0.10
CA ILE A 48 1.80 3.94 1.46
C ILE A 48 2.53 5.10 2.13
N GLY A 49 2.07 5.54 3.30
CA GLY A 49 2.70 6.67 4.00
C GLY A 49 2.02 7.01 5.31
N LYS A 50 2.36 8.18 5.87
CA LYS A 50 1.82 8.67 7.15
C LYS A 50 0.40 9.22 6.99
N LEU A 51 -0.47 8.82 7.91
CA LEU A 51 -1.73 9.49 8.22
C LEU A 51 -1.50 10.76 9.05
N ALA A 52 -2.54 11.54 9.29
CA ALA A 52 -2.45 12.79 10.06
C ALA A 52 -1.92 12.59 11.48
N ASP A 53 -2.14 11.45 12.10
CA ASP A 53 -1.64 11.07 13.44
C ASP A 53 -0.22 10.49 13.43
N GLY A 54 0.39 10.35 12.24
CA GLY A 54 1.73 9.77 12.05
C GLY A 54 1.77 8.24 11.98
N SER A 55 0.65 7.54 12.11
CA SER A 55 0.57 6.12 11.82
C SER A 55 0.74 5.86 10.31
N ILE A 56 1.11 4.63 9.94
CA ILE A 56 1.29 4.23 8.53
C ILE A 56 0.01 3.56 8.04
N ALA A 57 -0.33 3.83 6.79
CA ALA A 57 -1.45 3.17 6.12
C ALA A 57 -1.22 3.07 4.61
N THR A 58 -1.95 2.15 3.99
CA THR A 58 -2.09 2.02 2.55
C THR A 58 -3.42 2.64 2.10
N TYR A 59 -3.36 3.53 1.10
CA TYR A 59 -4.55 4.12 0.47
C TYR A 59 -4.65 3.71 -0.99
N GLN A 60 -5.71 2.98 -1.33
CA GLN A 60 -6.00 2.60 -2.69
C GLN A 60 -6.61 3.77 -3.46
N THR A 61 -6.02 4.10 -4.61
CA THR A 61 -6.43 5.22 -5.48
C THR A 61 -7.03 4.76 -6.81
N LEU A 62 -6.79 3.49 -7.20
CA LEU A 62 -7.41 2.84 -8.36
C LEU A 62 -7.86 1.42 -7.98
N PRO A 63 -8.92 0.89 -8.60
CA PRO A 63 -9.23 -0.53 -8.54
C PRO A 63 -8.05 -1.37 -9.04
N TRP A 64 -7.75 -2.49 -8.38
CA TRP A 64 -6.60 -3.31 -8.71
C TRP A 64 -6.58 -3.85 -10.14
N ASN A 65 -7.74 -4.02 -10.76
CA ASN A 65 -7.92 -4.51 -12.13
C ASN A 65 -7.93 -3.41 -13.18
N HIS A 66 -7.69 -2.15 -12.82
CA HIS A 66 -7.54 -1.06 -13.77
C HIS A 66 -6.13 -0.99 -14.31
N ARG A 67 -5.99 -0.47 -15.53
CA ARG A 67 -4.70 -0.16 -16.10
C ARG A 67 -4.11 1.07 -15.38
N GLY A 68 -2.91 0.93 -14.83
CA GLY A 68 -2.17 2.04 -14.28
C GLY A 68 -1.42 2.87 -15.34
N TRP A 69 -0.84 3.99 -14.91
CA TRP A 69 0.10 4.78 -15.69
C TRP A 69 1.24 5.24 -14.79
N HIS A 70 2.10 4.28 -14.41
CA HIS A 70 3.11 4.45 -13.37
C HIS A 70 4.53 4.04 -13.80
N ALA A 71 4.64 3.27 -14.90
CA ALA A 71 5.92 2.65 -15.27
C ALA A 71 6.57 3.27 -16.51
N GLY A 72 5.86 4.10 -17.28
CA GLY A 72 6.37 4.67 -18.52
C GLY A 72 6.64 3.65 -19.64
N GLY A 73 6.07 2.44 -19.55
CA GLY A 73 6.25 1.35 -20.52
C GLY A 73 5.13 0.32 -20.47
N SER A 74 5.37 -0.87 -21.03
CA SER A 74 4.37 -1.95 -21.13
C SER A 74 3.93 -2.49 -19.77
N ALA A 75 4.71 -2.30 -18.71
CA ALA A 75 4.34 -2.66 -17.34
C ALA A 75 3.07 -1.93 -16.85
N ASN A 76 2.72 -0.77 -17.43
CA ASN A 76 1.43 -0.12 -17.19
C ASN A 76 0.22 -1.02 -17.51
N ASN A 77 0.38 -1.99 -18.40
CA ASN A 77 -0.70 -2.89 -18.85
C ASN A 77 -0.77 -4.20 -18.05
N THR A 78 0.31 -4.53 -17.35
CA THR A 78 0.52 -5.87 -16.80
C THR A 78 0.78 -5.89 -15.30
N HIS A 79 1.13 -4.74 -14.69
CA HIS A 79 1.49 -4.67 -13.28
C HIS A 79 0.58 -3.72 -12.50
N ILE A 80 0.18 -4.15 -11.33
CA ILE A 80 -0.31 -3.27 -10.27
C ILE A 80 0.90 -2.48 -9.76
N GLY A 81 0.82 -1.15 -9.70
CA GLY A 81 1.86 -0.29 -9.16
C GLY A 81 1.37 0.42 -7.90
N PHE A 82 2.24 0.57 -6.93
CA PHE A 82 1.99 1.40 -5.75
C PHE A 82 3.24 2.20 -5.37
N GLU A 83 3.02 3.33 -4.72
CA GLU A 83 4.06 4.28 -4.34
C GLU A 83 4.26 4.28 -2.82
N ILE A 84 5.50 4.12 -2.38
CA ILE A 84 5.85 4.36 -0.98
C ILE A 84 6.27 5.83 -0.86
N CYS A 85 5.59 6.59 0.00
CA CYS A 85 5.93 7.99 0.26
C CYS A 85 7.30 8.07 0.92
N GLU A 86 8.24 8.80 0.30
CA GLU A 86 9.58 8.96 0.86
C GLU A 86 9.61 10.07 1.90
N ASP A 87 10.48 9.88 2.89
CA ASP A 87 10.98 10.95 3.77
C ASP A 87 12.26 11.57 3.15
N ASP A 88 13.16 12.10 3.99
CA ASP A 88 14.50 12.56 3.56
C ASP A 88 15.49 11.40 3.32
N LEU A 89 15.00 10.17 3.25
CA LEU A 89 15.73 8.90 3.05
C LEU A 89 16.62 8.51 4.25
N SER A 90 16.43 9.09 5.43
CA SER A 90 17.29 8.89 6.58
C SER A 90 16.60 8.30 7.82
N ASP A 91 15.28 8.45 7.99
CA ASP A 91 14.54 7.94 9.13
C ASP A 91 14.33 6.42 9.06
N ALA A 92 15.25 5.67 9.69
CA ALA A 92 15.18 4.21 9.74
C ALA A 92 13.92 3.67 10.45
N THR A 93 13.29 4.46 11.33
CA THR A 93 12.06 4.04 12.01
C THR A 93 10.86 4.16 11.07
N TYR A 94 10.79 5.25 10.31
CA TYR A 94 9.79 5.43 9.27
C TYR A 94 9.95 4.37 8.18
N PHE A 95 11.18 4.21 7.68
CA PHE A 95 11.49 3.23 6.64
C PHE A 95 10.98 1.83 7.00
N ARG A 96 11.34 1.33 8.19
CA ARG A 96 10.89 -0.02 8.63
C ARG A 96 9.38 -0.17 8.63
N LYS A 97 8.64 0.86 9.03
CA LYS A 97 7.17 0.82 9.07
C LYS A 97 6.57 0.75 7.67
N VAL A 98 7.01 1.61 6.75
CA VAL A 98 6.47 1.60 5.37
C VAL A 98 6.95 0.39 4.57
N PHE A 99 8.13 -0.13 4.86
CA PHE A 99 8.62 -1.39 4.28
C PHE A 99 7.74 -2.56 4.71
N SER A 100 7.42 -2.67 6.01
CA SER A 100 6.51 -3.71 6.52
C SER A 100 5.12 -3.59 5.89
N GLU A 101 4.54 -2.40 5.84
CA GLU A 101 3.24 -2.15 5.21
C GLU A 101 3.24 -2.52 3.72
N ALA A 102 4.34 -2.23 3.00
CA ALA A 102 4.49 -2.60 1.59
C ALA A 102 4.59 -4.13 1.40
N VAL A 103 5.27 -4.83 2.32
CA VAL A 103 5.30 -6.30 2.35
C VAL A 103 3.89 -6.85 2.56
N GLU A 104 3.13 -6.33 3.52
CA GLU A 104 1.76 -6.75 3.80
C GLU A 104 0.84 -6.53 2.59
N LEU A 105 0.94 -5.38 1.92
CA LEU A 105 0.21 -5.11 0.68
C LEU A 105 0.57 -6.15 -0.41
N CYS A 106 1.86 -6.45 -0.58
CA CYS A 106 2.28 -7.45 -1.57
C CYS A 106 1.79 -8.86 -1.22
N VAL A 107 1.81 -9.26 0.06
CA VAL A 107 1.24 -10.54 0.51
C VAL A 107 -0.26 -10.60 0.20
N TYR A 108 -1.01 -9.52 0.48
CA TYR A 108 -2.42 -9.43 0.15
C TYR A 108 -2.67 -9.58 -1.36
N LEU A 109 -1.94 -8.84 -2.20
CA LEU A 109 -2.10 -8.89 -3.66
C LEU A 109 -1.70 -10.25 -4.23
N CYS A 110 -0.62 -10.86 -3.74
CA CYS A 110 -0.20 -12.19 -4.16
C CYS A 110 -1.27 -13.24 -3.82
N LYS A 111 -1.86 -13.19 -2.63
CA LYS A 111 -2.98 -14.08 -2.26
C LYS A 111 -4.22 -13.84 -3.13
N LEU A 112 -4.53 -12.58 -3.42
CA LEU A 112 -5.72 -12.18 -4.21
C LEU A 112 -5.64 -12.67 -5.66
N TYR A 113 -4.45 -12.63 -6.26
CA TYR A 113 -4.23 -12.92 -7.68
C TYR A 113 -3.47 -14.23 -7.93
N ASN A 114 -3.24 -15.03 -6.89
CA ASN A 114 -2.47 -16.28 -6.96
C ASN A 114 -1.07 -16.09 -7.56
N LEU A 115 -0.39 -15.04 -7.08
CA LEU A 115 0.98 -14.70 -7.44
C LEU A 115 1.96 -15.15 -6.34
N THR A 116 3.25 -15.04 -6.63
CA THR A 116 4.35 -15.35 -5.72
C THR A 116 5.24 -14.13 -5.50
N GLU A 117 6.19 -14.23 -4.60
CA GLU A 117 7.22 -13.20 -4.40
C GLU A 117 8.03 -12.91 -5.67
N ASN A 118 8.13 -13.88 -6.60
CA ASN A 118 8.90 -13.72 -7.84
C ASN A 118 8.20 -12.83 -8.88
N ASP A 119 6.90 -12.60 -8.72
CA ASP A 119 6.12 -11.70 -9.57
C ASP A 119 6.28 -10.21 -9.17
N ILE A 120 7.04 -9.95 -8.10
CA ILE A 120 7.24 -8.61 -7.57
C ILE A 120 8.55 -8.03 -8.10
N ILE A 121 8.44 -6.89 -8.77
CA ILE A 121 9.58 -6.13 -9.27
C ILE A 121 9.47 -4.66 -8.83
N CYS A 122 10.60 -3.95 -8.80
CA CYS A 122 10.61 -2.50 -8.67
C CYS A 122 10.77 -1.81 -10.03
N HIS A 123 10.69 -0.49 -10.06
CA HIS A 123 10.80 0.27 -11.31
C HIS A 123 12.14 0.05 -12.01
N SER A 124 13.27 0.08 -11.26
CA SER A 124 14.60 -0.13 -11.85
C SER A 124 14.79 -1.54 -12.42
N GLU A 125 14.15 -2.57 -11.85
CA GLU A 125 14.12 -3.92 -12.43
C GLU A 125 13.28 -3.95 -13.70
N GLY A 126 12.12 -3.28 -13.71
CA GLY A 126 11.28 -3.14 -14.90
C GLY A 126 12.01 -2.44 -16.05
N TYR A 127 12.84 -1.44 -15.76
CA TYR A 127 13.70 -0.82 -16.76
C TYR A 127 14.71 -1.82 -17.38
N LYS A 128 15.39 -2.60 -16.54
CA LYS A 128 16.33 -3.64 -17.02
C LYS A 128 15.64 -4.70 -17.88
N LEU A 129 14.36 -4.97 -17.63
CA LEU A 129 13.54 -5.88 -18.43
C LEU A 129 12.97 -5.23 -19.69
N GLY A 130 13.19 -3.93 -19.92
CA GLY A 130 12.68 -3.21 -21.10
C GLY A 130 11.17 -2.92 -21.06
N ILE A 131 10.54 -3.01 -19.90
CA ILE A 131 9.08 -2.82 -19.72
C ILE A 131 8.70 -1.55 -18.94
N ALA A 132 9.70 -0.80 -18.47
CA ALA A 132 9.51 0.46 -17.75
C ALA A 132 10.54 1.50 -18.19
N SER A 133 10.27 2.78 -17.91
CA SER A 133 11.20 3.89 -18.11
C SER A 133 12.38 3.83 -17.12
N ASN A 134 13.42 4.62 -17.37
CA ASN A 134 14.59 4.63 -16.50
C ASN A 134 14.34 5.44 -15.23
N HIS A 135 14.08 4.74 -14.14
CA HIS A 135 13.94 5.29 -12.80
C HIS A 135 14.64 4.38 -11.77
N ALA A 136 15.18 5.01 -10.71
CA ALA A 136 15.98 4.30 -9.70
C ALA A 136 15.16 3.75 -8.52
N ASP A 137 13.88 4.11 -8.43
CA ASP A 137 13.03 3.70 -7.32
C ASP A 137 12.78 2.17 -7.36
N VAL A 138 12.91 1.53 -6.25
CA VAL A 138 13.17 1.96 -4.85
C VAL A 138 14.68 1.83 -4.48
N MET A 139 15.54 1.53 -5.46
CA MET A 139 16.93 1.12 -5.24
C MET A 139 17.84 2.29 -4.84
N HIS A 140 17.40 3.53 -4.91
CA HIS A 140 18.13 4.68 -4.34
C HIS A 140 17.89 4.82 -2.83
N TRP A 141 16.84 4.19 -2.28
CA TRP A 141 16.42 4.30 -0.88
C TRP A 141 16.69 3.02 -0.07
N PHE A 142 16.20 1.87 -0.50
CA PHE A 142 16.30 0.59 0.23
C PHE A 142 17.72 0.27 0.70
N PRO A 143 18.79 0.39 -0.12
CA PRO A 143 20.14 0.09 0.31
C PRO A 143 20.67 0.99 1.43
N ARG A 144 20.12 2.20 1.60
CA ARG A 144 20.49 3.10 2.72
C ARG A 144 20.10 2.54 4.07
N HIS A 145 19.13 1.63 4.08
CA HIS A 145 18.62 0.96 5.28
C HIS A 145 19.00 -0.54 5.34
N GLY A 146 19.93 -0.97 4.47
CA GLY A 146 20.42 -2.36 4.42
C GLY A 146 19.46 -3.32 3.73
N GLU A 147 18.46 -2.81 2.99
CA GLU A 147 17.45 -3.60 2.29
C GLU A 147 17.68 -3.62 0.77
N SER A 148 17.07 -4.59 0.12
CA SER A 148 17.09 -4.78 -1.33
C SER A 148 15.75 -5.35 -1.81
N MET A 149 15.57 -5.47 -3.12
CA MET A 149 14.41 -6.20 -3.65
C MET A 149 14.45 -7.70 -3.30
N ASP A 150 15.63 -8.28 -3.09
CA ASP A 150 15.73 -9.67 -2.65
C ASP A 150 15.28 -9.85 -1.20
N THR A 151 15.69 -8.96 -0.30
CA THR A 151 15.20 -8.98 1.10
C THR A 151 13.71 -8.66 1.17
N PHE A 152 13.21 -7.76 0.33
CA PHE A 152 11.79 -7.46 0.21
C PHE A 152 10.99 -8.69 -0.22
N ARG A 153 11.41 -9.36 -1.30
CA ARG A 153 10.79 -10.61 -1.77
C ARG A 153 10.86 -11.73 -0.73
N ALA A 154 11.97 -11.84 -0.01
CA ALA A 154 12.11 -12.82 1.08
C ALA A 154 11.10 -12.56 2.21
N ALA A 155 10.87 -11.30 2.56
CA ALA A 155 9.86 -10.92 3.56
C ALA A 155 8.44 -11.24 3.08
N VAL A 156 8.11 -10.95 1.80
CA VAL A 156 6.80 -11.32 1.21
C VAL A 156 6.62 -12.84 1.20
N LYS A 157 7.66 -13.60 0.81
CA LYS A 157 7.63 -15.07 0.85
C LYS A 157 7.33 -15.60 2.25
N ALA A 158 7.95 -15.04 3.27
CA ALA A 158 7.68 -15.40 4.66
C ALA A 158 6.21 -15.15 5.03
N GLY A 159 5.66 -13.97 4.69
CA GLY A 159 4.25 -13.64 4.93
C GLY A 159 3.26 -14.49 4.11
N LEU A 160 3.67 -14.98 2.93
CA LEU A 160 2.87 -15.94 2.16
C LEU A 160 2.87 -17.33 2.77
N ALA A 161 3.96 -17.74 3.42
CA ALA A 161 4.10 -19.02 4.09
C ALA A 161 3.37 -19.07 5.45
N GLU A 162 3.08 -17.90 6.04
CA GLU A 162 2.27 -17.85 7.26
C GLU A 162 0.88 -18.43 6.96
N LYS A 163 0.57 -19.53 7.65
CA LYS A 163 -0.78 -20.10 7.57
C LYS A 163 -1.76 -19.03 8.08
N PRO A 164 -2.91 -18.85 7.42
CA PRO A 164 -3.97 -18.08 8.05
C PRO A 164 -4.17 -18.66 9.46
N GLU A 165 -4.19 -17.79 10.46
CA GLU A 165 -4.52 -18.23 11.82
C GLU A 165 -5.76 -19.12 11.76
N PRO A 166 -5.77 -20.26 12.48
CA PRO A 166 -6.86 -21.20 12.40
C PRO A 166 -8.17 -20.44 12.63
N GLU A 167 -9.09 -20.57 11.69
CA GLU A 167 -10.45 -20.08 11.89
C GLU A 167 -10.91 -20.59 13.26
N MET A 168 -11.30 -19.67 14.14
CA MET A 168 -11.84 -20.05 15.44
C MET A 168 -12.94 -21.10 15.19
N PRO A 169 -12.98 -22.18 16.00
CA PRO A 169 -13.95 -23.25 15.79
C PRO A 169 -15.34 -22.64 15.64
N ALA A 170 -15.99 -22.97 14.56
CA ALA A 170 -17.34 -22.55 14.24
C ALA A 170 -18.30 -23.10 15.31
N GLY A 171 -18.55 -22.29 16.31
CA GLY A 171 -19.70 -22.50 17.18
C GLY A 171 -20.96 -22.02 16.44
N ASN A 172 -21.77 -22.94 16.00
CA ASN A 172 -23.03 -22.81 15.24
C ASN A 172 -22.92 -22.82 13.71
N ASP A 173 -23.61 -23.78 13.10
CA ASP A 173 -23.73 -24.06 11.65
C ASP A 173 -24.35 -22.94 10.80
N LYS A 174 -24.34 -21.70 11.23
CA LYS A 174 -24.80 -20.55 10.42
C LYS A 174 -23.65 -20.01 9.59
N LYS A 175 -23.74 -20.15 8.26
CA LYS A 175 -22.85 -19.50 7.31
C LYS A 175 -23.21 -18.01 7.24
N TYR A 176 -22.21 -17.15 7.41
CA TYR A 176 -22.36 -15.70 7.30
C TYR A 176 -21.48 -15.16 6.19
N TYR A 177 -22.02 -14.26 5.38
CA TYR A 177 -21.22 -13.39 4.53
C TYR A 177 -20.69 -12.24 5.39
N ARG A 178 -19.39 -12.02 5.37
CA ARG A 178 -18.74 -10.95 6.13
C ARG A 178 -18.24 -9.88 5.18
N VAL A 179 -18.52 -8.62 5.51
CA VAL A 179 -17.98 -7.46 4.80
C VAL A 179 -16.85 -6.90 5.66
N GLN A 180 -15.65 -6.86 5.12
CA GLN A 180 -14.50 -6.23 5.77
C GLN A 180 -14.45 -4.76 5.33
N VAL A 181 -14.47 -3.84 6.30
CA VAL A 181 -14.56 -2.39 6.06
C VAL A 181 -13.21 -1.69 6.17
N GLY A 182 -12.14 -2.43 6.55
CA GLY A 182 -10.78 -1.92 6.62
C GLY A 182 -9.85 -2.93 7.29
N ALA A 183 -8.55 -2.75 7.07
CA ALA A 183 -7.48 -3.41 7.80
C ALA A 183 -6.57 -2.32 8.37
N PHE A 184 -6.24 -2.39 9.64
CA PHE A 184 -5.51 -1.34 10.36
C PHE A 184 -4.34 -1.97 11.12
N SER A 185 -3.14 -1.46 10.92
CA SER A 185 -1.95 -1.85 11.69
C SER A 185 -1.99 -1.36 13.14
N SER A 186 -2.83 -0.37 13.45
CA SER A 186 -3.03 0.17 14.79
C SER A 186 -4.40 -0.22 15.35
N LYS A 187 -4.41 -0.83 16.55
CA LYS A 187 -5.64 -1.15 17.29
C LYS A 187 -6.52 0.08 17.50
N ALA A 188 -5.90 1.23 17.82
CA ALA A 188 -6.63 2.49 18.04
C ALA A 188 -7.38 2.96 16.79
N ASN A 189 -6.77 2.80 15.61
CA ASN A 189 -7.40 3.15 14.33
C ASN A 189 -8.57 2.21 14.01
N ALA A 190 -8.41 0.91 14.27
CA ALA A 190 -9.49 -0.06 14.14
C ALA A 190 -10.66 0.27 15.08
N GLU A 191 -10.38 0.61 16.34
CA GLU A 191 -11.39 1.02 17.33
C GLU A 191 -12.10 2.32 16.94
N SER A 192 -11.37 3.30 16.39
CA SER A 192 -11.94 4.54 15.84
C SER A 192 -12.91 4.27 14.70
N MET A 193 -12.52 3.41 13.75
CA MET A 193 -13.40 3.01 12.65
C MET A 193 -14.63 2.26 13.15
N LEU A 194 -14.48 1.32 14.09
CA LEU A 194 -15.61 0.60 14.68
C LEU A 194 -16.59 1.56 15.37
N LYS A 195 -16.09 2.60 16.05
CA LYS A 195 -16.93 3.64 16.66
C LYS A 195 -17.73 4.42 15.62
N LYS A 196 -17.10 4.78 14.48
CA LYS A 196 -17.78 5.44 13.36
C LYS A 196 -18.87 4.56 12.74
N LEU A 197 -18.60 3.28 12.54
CA LEU A 197 -19.58 2.30 12.03
C LEU A 197 -20.77 2.17 12.97
N LYS A 198 -20.54 2.04 14.27
CA LYS A 198 -21.61 1.97 15.26
C LYS A 198 -22.46 3.23 15.30
N ALA A 199 -21.83 4.41 15.19
CA ALA A 199 -22.54 5.69 15.12
C ALA A 199 -23.40 5.81 13.83
N ALA A 200 -23.01 5.13 12.76
CA ALA A 200 -23.75 5.04 11.50
C ALA A 200 -24.80 3.91 11.49
N GLY A 201 -25.02 3.21 12.63
CA GLY A 201 -26.02 2.16 12.75
C GLY A 201 -25.57 0.76 12.31
N PHE A 202 -24.29 0.56 12.04
CA PHE A 202 -23.74 -0.76 11.71
C PHE A 202 -23.15 -1.41 12.95
N ASP A 203 -23.52 -2.68 13.19
CA ASP A 203 -22.83 -3.49 14.19
C ASP A 203 -21.54 -4.08 13.61
N GLY A 204 -20.54 -4.26 14.46
CA GLY A 204 -19.24 -4.78 14.01
C GLY A 204 -18.34 -5.14 15.18
N PHE A 205 -17.23 -5.81 14.86
CA PHE A 205 -16.19 -6.17 15.80
C PHE A 205 -14.81 -6.03 15.16
N ILE A 206 -13.80 -5.84 15.98
CA ILE A 206 -12.40 -5.86 15.55
C ILE A 206 -11.89 -7.30 15.70
N ARG A 207 -11.25 -7.79 14.63
CA ARG A 207 -10.46 -9.03 14.66
C ARG A 207 -9.00 -8.64 14.48
N TYR A 208 -8.15 -9.09 15.39
CA TYR A 208 -6.71 -9.04 15.25
C TYR A 208 -6.27 -10.36 14.60
N ASN A 209 -5.61 -10.26 13.48
CA ASN A 209 -5.03 -11.41 12.77
C ASN A 209 -3.52 -11.29 12.82
#